data_b13235e7f349eb5a7cb5af17f9160576
#
_entry.id   b13235e7f349eb5a7cb5af17f9160576
#
_cell.length_a   1.000
_cell.length_b   1.000
_cell.length_c   1.000
_cell.angle_alpha   90.00
_cell.angle_beta   90.00
_cell.angle_gamma   90.00
#
_symmetry.space_group_name_H-M   'P 1'
#
loop_
_entity.id
_entity.type
_entity.pdbx_description
1 polymer ?
#
loop_
_entity_poly.entity_id
_entity_poly.type
_entity_poly.pdbx_seq_one_letter_code
_entity_poly.pdbx_strand_id
1 'polypeptide(L)'
;MDPLETARQKIDAAHEADPTRLPDGRSAELDYADKMEAWIIRLVPDAPEILKLAARCQHLERWSVPRSTYPADRAGYLTWRKFLYTKQAQRAKDLLLESGIPESDAEDVYKWVSKSGLKTNPGTQALEDAAILVFLENEILSFVAQHSDYPREKFVNILRKSWGKLSPAAQQAALQLDLPPIVLDMIREALGQ
;
A
#
# COMPACT_ATOMS: atom_id res chain seq x y z
N MET A 1 25.45 -2.19 -14.38
CA MET A 1 24.12 -1.58 -14.26
C MET A 1 24.00 -1.05 -12.84
N ASP A 2 23.34 0.07 -12.65
CA ASP A 2 23.13 0.63 -11.32
C ASP A 2 22.27 -0.35 -10.47
N PRO A 3 22.69 -0.68 -9.23
CA PRO A 3 21.92 -1.56 -8.35
C PRO A 3 20.47 -1.12 -8.14
N LEU A 4 20.22 0.18 -8.01
CA LEU A 4 18.87 0.74 -7.82
C LEU A 4 17.99 0.52 -9.05
N GLU A 5 18.55 0.75 -10.23
CA GLU A 5 17.83 0.51 -11.49
C GLU A 5 17.58 -0.98 -11.71
N THR A 6 18.56 -1.84 -11.38
CA THR A 6 18.40 -3.29 -11.45
C THR A 6 17.29 -3.78 -10.51
N ALA A 7 17.24 -3.24 -9.28
CA ALA A 7 16.20 -3.58 -8.31
C ALA A 7 14.82 -3.14 -8.83
N ARG A 8 14.69 -1.94 -9.37
CA ARG A 8 13.45 -1.43 -9.97
C ARG A 8 12.94 -2.36 -11.06
N GLN A 9 13.78 -2.72 -12.00
CA GLN A 9 13.42 -3.61 -13.10
C GLN A 9 12.95 -4.98 -12.62
N LYS A 10 13.58 -5.56 -11.59
CA LYS A 10 13.16 -6.84 -11.02
C LYS A 10 11.83 -6.74 -10.27
N ILE A 11 11.60 -5.67 -9.53
CA ILE A 11 10.34 -5.40 -8.83
C ILE A 11 9.21 -5.25 -9.85
N ASP A 12 9.43 -4.43 -10.90
CA ASP A 12 8.44 -4.18 -11.94
C ASP A 12 8.11 -5.46 -12.73
N ALA A 13 9.13 -6.28 -13.04
CA ALA A 13 8.92 -7.58 -13.69
C ALA A 13 8.09 -8.54 -12.81
N ALA A 14 8.29 -8.51 -11.48
CA ALA A 14 7.48 -9.31 -10.57
C ALA A 14 6.01 -8.85 -10.53
N HIS A 15 5.76 -7.53 -10.58
CA HIS A 15 4.41 -6.98 -10.68
C HIS A 15 3.77 -7.25 -12.05
N GLU A 16 4.55 -7.17 -13.13
CA GLU A 16 4.04 -7.47 -14.48
C GLU A 16 3.56 -8.92 -14.65
N ALA A 17 4.01 -9.82 -13.79
CA ALA A 17 3.54 -11.21 -13.76
C ALA A 17 2.13 -11.38 -13.15
N ASP A 18 1.51 -10.32 -12.56
CA ASP A 18 0.12 -10.36 -12.08
C ASP A 18 -0.84 -10.69 -13.25
N PRO A 19 -1.69 -11.72 -13.13
CA PRO A 19 -2.66 -12.08 -14.16
C PRO A 19 -3.79 -11.05 -14.32
N THR A 20 -4.00 -10.17 -13.33
CA THR A 20 -5.04 -9.15 -13.36
C THR A 20 -4.62 -7.99 -14.26
N ARG A 21 -5.39 -7.76 -15.33
CA ARG A 21 -5.12 -6.68 -16.26
C ARG A 21 -6.15 -5.57 -16.17
N LEU A 22 -5.66 -4.34 -16.26
CA LEU A 22 -6.50 -3.15 -16.39
C LEU A 22 -7.02 -3.03 -17.84
N PRO A 23 -8.03 -2.18 -18.11
CA PRO A 23 -8.57 -1.99 -19.46
C PRO A 23 -7.55 -1.56 -20.51
N ASP A 24 -6.46 -0.90 -20.09
CA ASP A 24 -5.34 -0.49 -20.95
C ASP A 24 -4.28 -1.59 -21.15
N GLY A 25 -4.48 -2.78 -20.56
CA GLY A 25 -3.59 -3.93 -20.65
C GLY A 25 -2.47 -3.98 -19.63
N ARG A 26 -2.25 -2.92 -18.83
CA ARG A 26 -1.23 -2.92 -17.77
C ARG A 26 -1.59 -3.88 -16.63
N SER A 27 -0.59 -4.40 -15.95
CA SER A 27 -0.76 -5.16 -14.72
C SER A 27 -1.39 -4.28 -13.62
N ALA A 28 -2.37 -4.81 -12.91
CA ALA A 28 -3.02 -4.07 -11.81
C ALA A 28 -2.05 -3.79 -10.64
N GLU A 29 -1.16 -4.73 -10.32
CA GLU A 29 -0.18 -4.54 -9.26
C GLU A 29 0.96 -3.59 -9.68
N LEU A 30 1.33 -3.52 -10.96
CA LEU A 30 2.29 -2.54 -11.45
C LEU A 30 1.71 -1.12 -11.40
N ASP A 31 0.46 -0.94 -11.81
CA ASP A 31 -0.26 0.34 -11.68
C ASP A 31 -0.37 0.78 -10.21
N TYR A 32 -0.63 -0.15 -9.30
CA TYR A 32 -0.64 0.12 -7.87
C TYR A 32 0.74 0.55 -7.37
N ALA A 33 1.82 -0.12 -7.81
CA ALA A 33 3.19 0.24 -7.45
C ALA A 33 3.57 1.66 -7.92
N ASP A 34 3.16 2.05 -9.13
CA ASP A 34 3.34 3.40 -9.66
C ASP A 34 2.62 4.45 -8.80
N LYS A 35 1.38 4.18 -8.39
CA LYS A 35 0.61 5.06 -7.50
C LYS A 35 1.23 5.20 -6.11
N MET A 36 1.74 4.11 -5.56
CA MET A 36 2.45 4.11 -4.27
C MET A 36 3.69 4.98 -4.32
N GLU A 37 4.53 4.82 -5.34
CA GLU A 37 5.72 5.64 -5.52
C GLU A 37 5.37 7.12 -5.74
N ALA A 38 4.37 7.42 -6.55
CA ALA A 38 3.91 8.79 -6.78
C ALA A 38 3.48 9.47 -5.47
N TRP A 39 2.80 8.75 -4.58
CA TRP A 39 2.45 9.28 -3.26
C TRP A 39 3.66 9.48 -2.35
N ILE A 40 4.65 8.59 -2.37
CA ILE A 40 5.92 8.81 -1.64
C ILE A 40 6.60 10.09 -2.10
N ILE A 41 6.69 10.33 -3.41
CA ILE A 41 7.30 11.55 -3.97
C ILE A 41 6.53 12.81 -3.54
N ARG A 42 5.20 12.75 -3.46
CA ARG A 42 4.36 13.87 -3.02
C ARG A 42 4.47 14.17 -1.52
N LEU A 43 4.57 13.11 -0.68
CA LEU A 43 4.62 13.24 0.78
C LEU A 43 6.03 13.55 1.30
N VAL A 44 7.04 13.07 0.61
CA VAL A 44 8.45 13.16 0.99
C VAL A 44 9.25 13.67 -0.22
N PRO A 45 9.29 15.00 -0.46
CA PRO A 45 9.90 15.56 -1.68
C PRO A 45 11.34 15.10 -1.95
N ASP A 46 12.14 14.91 -0.88
CA ASP A 46 13.54 14.44 -0.97
C ASP A 46 13.65 12.94 -0.61
N ALA A 47 12.61 12.15 -0.94
CA ALA A 47 12.59 10.73 -0.63
C ALA A 47 13.83 10.02 -1.22
N PRO A 48 14.60 9.29 -0.39
CA PRO A 48 15.71 8.49 -0.91
C PRO A 48 15.18 7.40 -1.84
N GLU A 49 15.98 7.02 -2.85
CA GLU A 49 15.58 6.04 -3.86
C GLU A 49 15.16 4.70 -3.23
N ILE A 50 15.81 4.31 -2.12
CA ILE A 50 15.44 3.09 -1.41
C ILE A 50 14.01 3.14 -0.83
N LEU A 51 13.50 4.31 -0.41
CA LEU A 51 12.13 4.47 0.06
C LEU A 51 11.13 4.41 -1.11
N LYS A 52 11.50 4.94 -2.27
CA LYS A 52 10.69 4.83 -3.50
C LYS A 52 10.58 3.37 -3.95
N LEU A 53 11.69 2.63 -3.93
CA LEU A 53 11.69 1.17 -4.20
C LEU A 53 10.84 0.41 -3.18
N ALA A 54 10.91 0.76 -1.89
CA ALA A 54 10.09 0.14 -0.86
C ALA A 54 8.58 0.36 -1.11
N ALA A 55 8.19 1.55 -1.58
CA ALA A 55 6.81 1.82 -1.98
C ALA A 55 6.36 0.92 -3.13
N ARG A 56 7.21 0.73 -4.13
CA ARG A 56 6.94 -0.20 -5.23
C ARG A 56 6.79 -1.65 -4.77
N CYS A 57 7.43 -2.04 -3.67
CA CYS A 57 7.31 -3.39 -3.12
C CYS A 57 6.00 -3.67 -2.36
N GLN A 58 5.12 -2.66 -2.19
CA GLN A 58 3.78 -2.92 -1.63
C GLN A 58 2.98 -3.81 -2.59
N HIS A 59 2.24 -4.77 -2.03
CA HIS A 59 1.48 -5.79 -2.77
C HIS A 59 2.31 -6.72 -3.68
N LEU A 60 3.64 -6.72 -3.55
CA LEU A 60 4.53 -7.54 -4.36
C LEU A 60 4.09 -9.01 -4.38
N GLU A 61 3.76 -9.52 -5.57
CA GLU A 61 3.24 -10.87 -5.79
C GLU A 61 2.01 -11.24 -4.91
N ARG A 62 1.17 -10.26 -4.52
CA ARG A 62 -0.02 -10.48 -3.69
C ARG A 62 -1.00 -11.47 -4.34
N TRP A 63 -1.15 -11.41 -5.66
CA TRP A 63 -2.00 -12.29 -6.44
C TRP A 63 -1.66 -13.78 -6.27
N SER A 64 -0.40 -14.10 -5.93
CA SER A 64 0.04 -15.48 -5.72
C SER A 64 -0.52 -16.14 -4.45
N VAL A 65 -1.19 -15.35 -3.59
CA VAL A 65 -1.83 -15.83 -2.35
C VAL A 65 -3.28 -15.34 -2.31
N PRO A 66 -4.21 -15.99 -3.02
CA PRO A 66 -5.60 -15.57 -3.08
C PRO A 66 -6.26 -15.51 -1.69
N ARG A 67 -7.08 -14.48 -1.45
CA ARG A 67 -7.83 -14.34 -0.20
C ARG A 67 -8.71 -15.56 0.11
N SER A 68 -9.22 -16.22 -0.92
CA SER A 68 -10.08 -17.41 -0.84
C SER A 68 -9.39 -18.64 -0.23
N THR A 69 -8.06 -18.65 -0.13
CA THR A 69 -7.31 -19.74 0.52
C THR A 69 -7.34 -19.67 2.06
N TYR A 70 -7.95 -18.63 2.62
CA TYR A 70 -8.11 -18.43 4.06
C TYR A 70 -9.59 -18.33 4.42
N PRO A 71 -10.02 -18.66 5.68
CA PRO A 71 -11.40 -18.55 6.13
C PRO A 71 -11.99 -17.17 5.82
N ALA A 72 -13.28 -17.13 5.45
CA ALA A 72 -13.97 -15.90 5.06
C ALA A 72 -14.25 -14.94 6.22
N ASP A 73 -13.99 -15.36 7.45
CA ASP A 73 -14.18 -14.56 8.66
C ASP A 73 -13.06 -13.52 8.89
N ARG A 74 -13.22 -12.73 9.96
CA ARG A 74 -12.27 -11.71 10.37
C ARG A 74 -10.90 -12.29 10.76
N ALA A 75 -10.88 -13.45 11.43
CA ALA A 75 -9.63 -14.07 11.87
C ALA A 75 -8.81 -14.54 10.67
N GLY A 76 -9.46 -15.21 9.70
CA GLY A 76 -8.84 -15.61 8.44
C GLY A 76 -8.32 -14.42 7.64
N TYR A 77 -9.05 -13.29 7.61
CA TYR A 77 -8.58 -12.05 6.97
C TYR A 77 -7.31 -11.50 7.63
N LEU A 78 -7.27 -11.44 8.96
CA LEU A 78 -6.10 -10.94 9.69
C LEU A 78 -4.88 -11.85 9.51
N THR A 79 -5.10 -13.17 9.52
CA THR A 79 -4.03 -14.16 9.29
C THR A 79 -3.47 -14.03 7.88
N TRP A 80 -4.33 -13.94 6.86
CA TRP A 80 -3.93 -13.71 5.48
C TRP A 80 -3.12 -12.42 5.32
N ARG A 81 -3.58 -11.30 5.89
CA ARG A 81 -2.84 -10.02 5.83
C ARG A 81 -1.46 -10.11 6.49
N LYS A 82 -1.39 -10.71 7.67
CA LYS A 82 -0.12 -10.87 8.39
C LYS A 82 0.87 -11.71 7.58
N PHE A 83 0.39 -12.81 7.00
CA PHE A 83 1.21 -13.64 6.12
C PHE A 83 1.73 -12.85 4.92
N LEU A 84 0.87 -12.09 4.25
CA LEU A 84 1.26 -11.26 3.10
C LEU A 84 2.33 -10.23 3.48
N TYR A 85 2.21 -9.54 4.60
CA TYR A 85 3.22 -8.57 5.03
C TYR A 85 4.61 -9.20 5.14
N THR A 86 4.71 -10.37 5.77
CA THR A 86 5.99 -11.09 5.90
C THR A 86 6.50 -11.60 4.56
N LYS A 87 5.63 -12.20 3.74
CA LYS A 87 5.99 -12.73 2.43
C LYS A 87 6.49 -11.63 1.49
N GLN A 88 5.75 -10.53 1.40
CA GLN A 88 6.09 -9.40 0.54
C GLN A 88 7.38 -8.72 0.98
N ALA A 89 7.57 -8.53 2.29
CA ALA A 89 8.79 -7.96 2.85
C ALA A 89 10.01 -8.85 2.56
N GLN A 90 9.88 -10.16 2.73
CA GLN A 90 10.98 -11.08 2.42
C GLN A 90 11.31 -11.07 0.93
N ARG A 91 10.29 -11.12 0.06
CA ARG A 91 10.50 -11.06 -1.38
C ARG A 91 11.16 -9.75 -1.83
N ALA A 92 10.74 -8.62 -1.25
CA ALA A 92 11.37 -7.32 -1.49
C ALA A 92 12.85 -7.35 -1.09
N LYS A 93 13.16 -7.82 0.13
CA LYS A 93 14.55 -7.95 0.61
C LYS A 93 15.39 -8.80 -0.34
N ASP A 94 14.87 -9.95 -0.77
CA ASP A 94 15.59 -10.87 -1.67
C ASP A 94 15.91 -10.20 -3.01
N LEU A 95 14.94 -9.52 -3.64
CA LEU A 95 15.14 -8.81 -4.91
C LEU A 95 16.18 -7.69 -4.80
N LEU A 96 16.19 -6.96 -3.67
CA LEU A 96 17.16 -5.89 -3.41
C LEU A 96 18.58 -6.46 -3.27
N LEU A 97 18.75 -7.51 -2.47
CA LEU A 97 20.05 -8.17 -2.28
C LEU A 97 20.57 -8.77 -3.60
N GLU A 98 19.71 -9.45 -4.37
CA GLU A 98 20.03 -9.97 -5.71
C GLU A 98 20.43 -8.88 -6.72
N SER A 99 20.08 -7.64 -6.45
CA SER A 99 20.40 -6.47 -7.28
C SER A 99 21.66 -5.75 -6.83
N GLY A 100 22.28 -6.19 -5.72
CA GLY A 100 23.48 -5.58 -5.18
C GLY A 100 23.22 -4.40 -4.25
N ILE A 101 21.99 -4.23 -3.75
CA ILE A 101 21.66 -3.24 -2.71
C ILE A 101 22.28 -3.69 -1.39
N PRO A 102 22.85 -2.79 -0.58
CA PRO A 102 23.41 -3.12 0.72
C PRO A 102 22.40 -3.80 1.64
N GLU A 103 22.87 -4.75 2.47
CA GLU A 103 22.00 -5.50 3.39
C GLU A 103 21.26 -4.59 4.37
N SER A 104 21.90 -3.51 4.84
CA SER A 104 21.27 -2.50 5.72
C SER A 104 20.02 -1.90 5.10
N ASP A 105 20.09 -1.51 3.83
CA ASP A 105 18.98 -0.90 3.10
C ASP A 105 17.89 -1.93 2.79
N ALA A 106 18.26 -3.14 2.41
CA ALA A 106 17.34 -4.23 2.19
C ALA A 106 16.59 -4.63 3.48
N GLU A 107 17.27 -4.58 4.65
CA GLU A 107 16.65 -4.80 5.95
C GLU A 107 15.69 -3.67 6.34
N ASP A 108 16.00 -2.44 6.03
CA ASP A 108 15.09 -1.32 6.26
C ASP A 108 13.84 -1.44 5.39
N VAL A 109 13.96 -1.79 4.11
CA VAL A 109 12.82 -2.08 3.24
C VAL A 109 11.98 -3.24 3.79
N TYR A 110 12.62 -4.31 4.28
CA TYR A 110 11.89 -5.40 4.95
C TYR A 110 11.03 -4.89 6.11
N LYS A 111 11.59 -4.07 7.01
CA LYS A 111 10.85 -3.48 8.14
C LYS A 111 9.67 -2.62 7.65
N TRP A 112 9.88 -1.78 6.65
CA TRP A 112 8.86 -0.87 6.14
C TRP A 112 7.71 -1.63 5.46
N VAL A 113 8.03 -2.59 4.59
CA VAL A 113 7.02 -3.39 3.89
C VAL A 113 6.26 -4.33 4.83
N SER A 114 6.95 -4.90 5.85
CA SER A 114 6.32 -5.72 6.88
C SER A 114 5.48 -4.91 7.88
N LYS A 115 5.48 -3.58 7.76
CA LYS A 115 4.77 -2.64 8.66
C LYS A 115 5.28 -2.66 10.10
N SER A 116 6.56 -2.98 10.30
CA SER A 116 7.20 -2.94 11.61
C SER A 116 7.38 -1.50 12.08
N GLY A 117 7.01 -1.23 13.34
CA GLY A 117 7.20 0.09 13.96
C GLY A 117 6.34 1.20 13.36
N LEU A 118 5.10 0.92 12.94
CA LEU A 118 4.17 1.97 12.53
C LEU A 118 4.09 3.06 13.61
N LYS A 119 4.19 4.33 13.22
CA LYS A 119 4.26 5.55 14.06
C LYS A 119 5.60 5.79 14.76
N THR A 120 6.53 4.85 14.74
CA THR A 120 7.87 5.02 15.34
C THR A 120 8.99 4.94 14.30
N ASN A 121 8.73 4.32 13.16
CA ASN A 121 9.65 4.24 12.03
C ASN A 121 9.14 5.12 10.88
N PRO A 122 9.88 6.17 10.46
CA PRO A 122 9.44 7.10 9.41
C PRO A 122 9.16 6.44 8.06
N GLY A 123 9.98 5.45 7.65
CA GLY A 123 9.76 4.73 6.39
C GLY A 123 8.48 3.88 6.42
N THR A 124 8.22 3.17 7.53
CA THR A 124 6.97 2.42 7.71
C THR A 124 5.76 3.34 7.70
N GLN A 125 5.87 4.51 8.35
CA GLN A 125 4.81 5.51 8.35
C GLN A 125 4.54 6.05 6.95
N ALA A 126 5.58 6.40 6.20
CA ALA A 126 5.45 6.91 4.84
C ALA A 126 4.75 5.89 3.91
N LEU A 127 5.10 4.60 4.01
CA LEU A 127 4.43 3.56 3.24
C LEU A 127 2.96 3.36 3.64
N GLU A 128 2.63 3.42 4.92
CA GLU A 128 1.22 3.32 5.37
C GLU A 128 0.42 4.55 4.92
N ASP A 129 1.00 5.75 5.01
CA ASP A 129 0.39 6.99 4.51
C ASP A 129 0.08 6.88 3.02
N ALA A 130 1.07 6.51 2.21
CA ALA A 130 0.89 6.33 0.77
C ALA A 130 -0.20 5.29 0.45
N ALA A 131 -0.20 4.14 1.13
CA ALA A 131 -1.19 3.09 0.90
C ALA A 131 -2.63 3.53 1.21
N ILE A 132 -2.82 4.31 2.28
CA ILE A 132 -4.15 4.85 2.61
C ILE A 132 -4.57 5.92 1.61
N LEU A 133 -3.66 6.77 1.15
CA LEU A 133 -3.96 7.79 0.15
C LEU A 133 -4.28 7.19 -1.22
N VAL A 134 -3.56 6.16 -1.66
CA VAL A 134 -3.91 5.38 -2.85
C VAL A 134 -5.31 4.78 -2.73
N PHE A 135 -5.63 4.17 -1.58
CA PHE A 135 -6.96 3.63 -1.32
C PHE A 135 -8.05 4.70 -1.41
N LEU A 136 -7.87 5.85 -0.77
CA LEU A 136 -8.86 6.94 -0.80
C LEU A 136 -9.02 7.54 -2.20
N GLU A 137 -7.93 7.77 -2.92
CA GLU A 137 -7.94 8.42 -4.24
C GLU A 137 -8.45 7.50 -5.35
N ASN A 138 -8.12 6.19 -5.30
CA ASN A 138 -8.31 5.30 -6.45
C ASN A 138 -9.24 4.10 -6.21
N GLU A 139 -9.40 3.65 -4.97
CA GLU A 139 -10.04 2.36 -4.70
C GLU A 139 -11.33 2.45 -3.88
N ILE A 140 -11.53 3.55 -3.15
CA ILE A 140 -12.64 3.66 -2.19
C ILE A 140 -14.02 3.46 -2.83
N LEU A 141 -14.25 3.95 -4.04
CA LEU A 141 -15.55 3.79 -4.72
C LEU A 141 -15.79 2.34 -5.12
N SER A 142 -14.79 1.68 -5.69
CA SER A 142 -14.90 0.26 -6.04
C SER A 142 -15.05 -0.61 -4.79
N PHE A 143 -14.37 -0.26 -3.69
CA PHE A 143 -14.52 -0.92 -2.41
C PHE A 143 -15.95 -0.79 -1.87
N VAL A 144 -16.54 0.39 -1.90
CA VAL A 144 -17.94 0.61 -1.48
C VAL A 144 -18.90 -0.18 -2.37
N ALA A 145 -18.69 -0.16 -3.68
CA ALA A 145 -19.54 -0.92 -4.62
C ALA A 145 -19.46 -2.43 -4.42
N GLN A 146 -18.27 -2.97 -4.17
CA GLN A 146 -18.04 -4.41 -3.92
C GLN A 146 -18.62 -4.89 -2.57
N HIS A 147 -18.88 -3.97 -1.64
CA HIS A 147 -19.38 -4.26 -0.30
C HIS A 147 -20.71 -3.55 -0.04
N SER A 148 -21.59 -3.54 -1.04
CA SER A 148 -22.89 -2.89 -0.97
C SER A 148 -23.83 -3.44 0.15
N ASP A 149 -23.50 -4.62 0.67
CA ASP A 149 -24.14 -5.27 1.83
C ASP A 149 -23.70 -4.69 3.18
N TYR A 150 -22.62 -3.88 3.21
CA TYR A 150 -22.13 -3.31 4.46
C TYR A 150 -22.98 -2.11 4.89
N PRO A 151 -23.38 -2.06 6.18
CA PRO A 151 -24.03 -0.86 6.70
C PRO A 151 -23.06 0.33 6.69
N ARG A 152 -23.59 1.54 6.50
CA ARG A 152 -22.81 2.79 6.46
C ARG A 152 -21.83 2.90 7.64
N GLU A 153 -22.26 2.57 8.84
CA GLU A 153 -21.43 2.59 10.05
C GLU A 153 -20.14 1.76 9.91
N LYS A 154 -20.19 0.65 9.19
CA LYS A 154 -19.01 -0.21 8.94
C LYS A 154 -17.98 0.53 8.08
N PHE A 155 -18.42 1.25 7.03
CA PHE A 155 -17.54 2.10 6.21
C PHE A 155 -16.93 3.24 7.04
N VAL A 156 -17.74 3.95 7.82
CA VAL A 156 -17.28 5.02 8.72
C VAL A 156 -16.23 4.49 9.69
N ASN A 157 -16.43 3.32 10.27
CA ASN A 157 -15.43 2.70 11.16
C ASN A 157 -14.14 2.30 10.45
N ILE A 158 -14.21 1.85 9.19
CA ILE A 158 -13.02 1.57 8.37
C ILE A 158 -12.24 2.86 8.13
N LEU A 159 -12.92 3.93 7.71
CA LEU A 159 -12.32 5.24 7.48
C LEU A 159 -11.71 5.83 8.75
N ARG A 160 -12.41 5.76 9.89
CA ARG A 160 -11.89 6.21 11.19
C ARG A 160 -10.59 5.51 11.57
N LYS A 161 -10.53 4.19 11.40
CA LYS A 161 -9.32 3.40 11.68
C LYS A 161 -8.17 3.71 10.72
N SER A 162 -8.48 3.92 9.43
CA SER A 162 -7.48 4.32 8.44
C SER A 162 -6.95 5.71 8.74
N TRP A 163 -7.83 6.65 9.04
CA TRP A 163 -7.46 8.03 9.42
C TRP A 163 -6.54 8.07 10.64
N GLY A 164 -6.84 7.27 11.67
CA GLY A 164 -6.02 7.17 12.89
C GLY A 164 -4.60 6.64 12.66
N LYS A 165 -4.33 6.06 11.50
CA LYS A 165 -2.98 5.60 11.12
C LYS A 165 -2.19 6.64 10.34
N LEU A 166 -2.86 7.57 9.67
CA LEU A 166 -2.22 8.62 8.88
C LEU A 166 -1.38 9.54 9.78
N SER A 167 -0.25 9.97 9.23
CA SER A 167 0.50 11.10 9.78
C SER A 167 -0.26 12.41 9.59
N PRO A 168 0.04 13.48 10.35
CA PRO A 168 -0.59 14.79 10.16
C PRO A 168 -0.44 15.32 8.72
N ALA A 169 0.70 15.12 8.08
CA ALA A 169 0.93 15.54 6.69
C ALA A 169 0.02 14.77 5.72
N ALA A 170 -0.10 13.46 5.89
CA ALA A 170 -0.97 12.64 5.04
C ALA A 170 -2.46 12.92 5.30
N GLN A 171 -2.87 13.28 6.52
CA GLN A 171 -4.22 13.75 6.81
C GLN A 171 -4.53 15.04 6.05
N GLN A 172 -3.61 15.99 6.01
CA GLN A 172 -3.78 17.23 5.21
C GLN A 172 -3.86 16.92 3.71
N ALA A 173 -3.02 16.01 3.21
CA ALA A 173 -3.10 15.59 1.81
C ALA A 173 -4.44 14.91 1.49
N ALA A 174 -4.96 14.06 2.38
CA ALA A 174 -6.25 13.39 2.22
C ALA A 174 -7.44 14.38 2.12
N LEU A 175 -7.39 15.48 2.86
CA LEU A 175 -8.42 16.54 2.83
C LEU A 175 -8.41 17.35 1.51
N GLN A 176 -7.34 17.27 0.74
CA GLN A 176 -7.19 17.95 -0.55
C GLN A 176 -7.56 17.06 -1.73
N LEU A 177 -7.90 15.80 -1.51
CA LEU A 177 -8.33 14.89 -2.55
C LEU A 177 -9.70 15.30 -3.09
N ASP A 178 -9.88 15.19 -4.39
CA ASP A 178 -11.19 15.35 -5.05
C ASP A 178 -12.00 14.06 -4.86
N LEU A 179 -12.62 13.95 -3.68
CA LEU A 179 -13.38 12.77 -3.30
C LEU A 179 -14.88 12.99 -3.55
N PRO A 180 -15.61 11.95 -3.95
CA PRO A 180 -17.06 12.02 -4.08
C PRO A 180 -17.74 12.49 -2.80
N PRO A 181 -18.85 13.26 -2.88
CA PRO A 181 -19.54 13.81 -1.70
C PRO A 181 -19.88 12.77 -0.65
N ILE A 182 -20.32 11.58 -1.06
CA ILE A 182 -20.66 10.50 -0.15
C ILE A 182 -19.45 10.02 0.67
N VAL A 183 -18.25 10.02 0.08
CA VAL A 183 -17.00 9.64 0.78
C VAL A 183 -16.59 10.73 1.75
N LEU A 184 -16.70 12.01 1.33
CA LEU A 184 -16.42 13.16 2.18
C LEU A 184 -17.34 13.18 3.41
N ASP A 185 -18.63 12.90 3.23
CA ASP A 185 -19.58 12.81 4.35
C ASP A 185 -19.24 11.68 5.33
N MET A 186 -18.83 10.53 4.81
CA MET A 186 -18.38 9.42 5.66
C MET A 186 -17.08 9.75 6.42
N ILE A 187 -16.18 10.51 5.81
CA ILE A 187 -14.94 10.98 6.47
C ILE A 187 -15.29 11.98 7.57
N ARG A 188 -16.17 12.96 7.32
CA ARG A 188 -16.63 13.91 8.36
C ARG A 188 -17.27 13.18 9.53
N GLU A 189 -18.16 12.25 9.27
CA GLU A 189 -18.78 11.40 10.30
C GLU A 189 -17.73 10.59 11.08
N ALA A 190 -16.70 10.06 10.39
CA ALA A 190 -15.61 9.33 11.02
C ALA A 190 -14.78 10.21 11.96
N LEU A 191 -14.70 11.53 11.67
CA LEU A 191 -13.97 12.53 12.46
C LEU A 191 -14.84 13.21 13.53
N GLY A 192 -16.15 12.89 13.59
CA GLY A 192 -17.08 13.50 14.55
C GLY A 192 -17.51 14.92 14.19
N GLN A 193 -17.49 15.25 12.91
CA GLN A 193 -17.87 16.56 12.35
C GLN A 193 -19.25 16.51 11.70
#